data_b51272229ba831be9cc50ac5e2f53f59
#
_entry.id   b51272229ba831be9cc50ac5e2f53f59
#
_cell.length_a   1.000
_cell.length_b   1.000
_cell.length_c   1.000
_cell.angle_alpha   90.00
_cell.angle_beta   90.00
_cell.angle_gamma   90.00
#
_symmetry.space_group_name_H-M   'P 1'
#
loop_
_entity.id
_entity.type
_entity.pdbx_description
1 polymer ?
#
loop_
_entity_poly.entity_id
_entity_poly.type
_entity_poly.pdbx_seq_one_letter_code
_entity_poly.pdbx_strand_id
1 'polypeptide(L)'
;MDKTKSNQKSRRQILRLIKDSGQISRAELAKLTGLTRPTVSAIINELNLLGLISETGKGESCGGKRPIMLELNKKSFYAVGIDLGDDFQIRGVLCDLHGNVVRREELEYENRFECILEVLTRLIEKLTAGTDPRKVKGVGIAISGIVDTEANEVISSKTFDIENKKLAKKLAVRCSFHVILENRPNAAALAETEFGAGKNFRNLVYITSGRGVGAGIVIDGKIFRGSFGTAGEIGEMLVPEPSGNAVAGKCFLQEMTRTKAICEAAEKVKRRKITYQEILQAYQDGDQEIIVIIDKNAEYMAYAAQLVAKLLNPEAIILGGRALELGEKYFASFKKYFDSGFACSDASNKTEVRYSACGRLGVAVGGAAVVLDMVMNFKV
;
A
#
# COMPACT_ATOMS: atom_id res chain seq x y z
N MET A 1 27.29 1.65 -22.98
CA MET A 1 26.22 1.15 -22.10
C MET A 1 26.79 0.03 -21.23
N ASP A 2 26.74 0.20 -19.95
CA ASP A 2 27.41 -0.69 -18.98
C ASP A 2 26.75 -2.08 -18.98
N LYS A 3 27.49 -3.13 -19.34
CA LYS A 3 27.02 -4.53 -19.40
C LYS A 3 26.40 -4.98 -18.08
N THR A 4 26.86 -4.45 -16.97
CA THR A 4 26.37 -4.73 -15.62
C THR A 4 24.93 -4.23 -15.42
N LYS A 5 24.62 -3.01 -15.86
CA LYS A 5 23.26 -2.44 -15.78
C LYS A 5 22.26 -3.16 -16.69
N SER A 6 22.69 -3.58 -17.89
CA SER A 6 21.87 -4.36 -18.82
C SER A 6 21.52 -5.74 -18.24
N ASN A 7 22.48 -6.41 -17.61
CA ASN A 7 22.29 -7.72 -16.99
C ASN A 7 21.34 -7.65 -15.78
N GLN A 8 21.46 -6.64 -14.92
CA GLN A 8 20.52 -6.42 -13.82
C GLN A 8 19.09 -6.17 -14.31
N LYS A 9 18.90 -5.41 -15.39
CA LYS A 9 17.57 -5.18 -15.98
C LYS A 9 16.94 -6.48 -16.45
N SER A 10 17.68 -7.33 -17.12
CA SER A 10 17.21 -8.63 -17.63
C SER A 10 16.85 -9.58 -16.50
N ARG A 11 17.63 -9.63 -15.42
CA ARG A 11 17.34 -10.43 -14.21
C ARG A 11 16.01 -10.02 -13.57
N ARG A 12 15.81 -8.72 -13.37
CA ARG A 12 14.56 -8.16 -12.81
C ARG A 12 13.36 -8.50 -13.68
N GLN A 13 13.49 -8.36 -14.98
CA GLN A 13 12.44 -8.68 -15.94
C GLN A 13 12.05 -10.15 -15.86
N ILE A 14 13.02 -11.06 -15.87
CA ILE A 14 12.78 -12.51 -15.75
C ILE A 14 12.12 -12.84 -14.41
N LEU A 15 12.65 -12.31 -13.29
CA LEU A 15 12.11 -12.59 -11.97
C LEU A 15 10.66 -12.10 -11.82
N ARG A 16 10.33 -10.92 -12.35
CA ARG A 16 8.95 -10.41 -12.41
C ARG A 16 8.04 -11.29 -13.24
N LEU A 17 8.47 -11.71 -14.43
CA LEU A 17 7.68 -12.62 -15.28
C LEU A 17 7.40 -13.95 -14.58
N ILE A 18 8.36 -14.51 -13.84
CA ILE A 18 8.16 -15.74 -13.06
C ILE A 18 7.13 -15.49 -11.95
N LYS A 19 7.23 -14.36 -11.23
CA LYS A 19 6.27 -13.98 -10.19
C LYS A 19 4.85 -13.84 -10.74
N ASP A 20 4.70 -13.11 -11.84
CA ASP A 20 3.39 -12.73 -12.38
C ASP A 20 2.69 -13.91 -13.08
N SER A 21 3.46 -14.81 -13.71
CA SER A 21 2.94 -16.00 -14.40
C SER A 21 2.60 -17.15 -13.45
N GLY A 22 3.09 -17.12 -12.21
CA GLY A 22 2.99 -18.23 -11.27
C GLY A 22 3.89 -19.40 -11.67
N GLN A 23 3.69 -19.98 -12.85
CA GLN A 23 4.57 -21.00 -13.44
C GLN A 23 4.87 -20.65 -14.89
N ILE A 24 6.14 -20.73 -15.30
CA ILE A 24 6.59 -20.38 -16.65
C ILE A 24 7.81 -21.22 -17.04
N SER A 25 7.93 -21.56 -18.31
CA SER A 25 9.10 -22.27 -18.85
C SER A 25 10.22 -21.33 -19.30
N ARG A 26 11.45 -21.86 -19.38
CA ARG A 26 12.60 -21.12 -19.95
C ARG A 26 12.37 -20.67 -21.39
N ALA A 27 11.62 -21.46 -22.17
CA ALA A 27 11.30 -21.14 -23.57
C ALA A 27 10.34 -19.96 -23.67
N GLU A 28 9.30 -19.92 -22.84
CA GLU A 28 8.35 -18.79 -22.74
C GLU A 28 9.04 -17.52 -22.26
N LEU A 29 9.92 -17.63 -21.26
CA LEU A 29 10.73 -16.50 -20.81
C LEU A 29 11.60 -15.93 -21.95
N ALA A 30 12.23 -16.79 -22.75
CA ALA A 30 13.00 -16.34 -23.91
C ALA A 30 12.11 -15.62 -24.94
N LYS A 31 10.91 -16.14 -25.20
CA LYS A 31 9.93 -15.52 -26.11
C LYS A 31 9.44 -14.17 -25.62
N LEU A 32 9.09 -14.05 -24.34
CA LEU A 32 8.54 -12.82 -23.74
C LEU A 32 9.59 -11.73 -23.56
N THR A 33 10.83 -12.10 -23.25
CA THR A 33 11.93 -11.14 -23.03
C THR A 33 12.69 -10.76 -24.27
N GLY A 34 12.61 -11.54 -25.35
CA GLY A 34 13.46 -11.39 -26.53
C GLY A 34 14.93 -11.79 -26.30
N LEU A 35 15.25 -12.36 -25.13
CA LEU A 35 16.60 -12.81 -24.82
C LEU A 35 16.91 -14.18 -25.45
N THR A 36 18.19 -14.45 -25.73
CA THR A 36 18.61 -15.76 -26.22
C THR A 36 18.40 -16.85 -25.15
N ARG A 37 18.12 -18.10 -25.58
CA ARG A 37 17.97 -19.24 -24.66
C ARG A 37 19.17 -19.44 -23.72
N PRO A 38 20.43 -19.32 -24.17
CA PRO A 38 21.59 -19.39 -23.28
C PRO A 38 21.59 -18.29 -22.20
N THR A 39 21.24 -17.03 -22.57
CA THR A 39 21.15 -15.91 -21.62
C THR A 39 20.07 -16.17 -20.55
N VAL A 40 18.88 -16.61 -20.96
CA VAL A 40 17.80 -16.98 -20.03
C VAL A 40 18.28 -18.09 -19.10
N SER A 41 18.92 -19.15 -19.65
CA SER A 41 19.41 -20.27 -18.83
C SER A 41 20.46 -19.84 -17.80
N ALA A 42 21.37 -18.94 -18.17
CA ALA A 42 22.37 -18.39 -17.23
C ALA A 42 21.70 -17.63 -16.08
N ILE A 43 20.73 -16.76 -16.39
CA ILE A 43 19.97 -16.00 -15.40
C ILE A 43 19.16 -16.91 -14.48
N ILE A 44 18.48 -17.92 -15.04
CA ILE A 44 17.71 -18.88 -14.25
C ILE A 44 18.61 -19.67 -13.28
N ASN A 45 19.76 -20.13 -13.74
CA ASN A 45 20.69 -20.83 -12.87
C ASN A 45 21.17 -19.93 -11.72
N GLU A 46 21.43 -18.67 -11.98
CA GLU A 46 21.79 -17.70 -10.93
C GLU A 46 20.63 -17.45 -9.94
N LEU A 47 19.42 -17.23 -10.41
CA LEU A 47 18.23 -17.05 -9.57
C LEU A 47 17.96 -18.29 -8.70
N ASN A 48 18.23 -19.49 -9.25
CA ASN A 48 18.11 -20.74 -8.51
C ASN A 48 19.19 -20.88 -7.42
N LEU A 49 20.44 -20.50 -7.71
CA LEU A 49 21.52 -20.45 -6.72
C LEU A 49 21.23 -19.45 -5.59
N LEU A 50 20.58 -18.34 -5.90
CA LEU A 50 20.09 -17.36 -4.90
C LEU A 50 18.86 -17.87 -4.13
N GLY A 51 18.31 -19.02 -4.50
CA GLY A 51 17.13 -19.60 -3.88
C GLY A 51 15.82 -18.87 -4.19
N LEU A 52 15.83 -17.90 -5.13
CA LEU A 52 14.64 -17.08 -5.46
C LEU A 52 13.58 -17.82 -6.26
N ILE A 53 13.98 -18.85 -7.00
CA ILE A 53 13.10 -19.68 -7.83
C ILE A 53 13.31 -21.15 -7.55
N SER A 54 12.34 -21.97 -7.93
CA SER A 54 12.41 -23.44 -7.91
C SER A 54 11.85 -24.03 -9.20
N GLU A 55 12.31 -25.24 -9.52
CA GLU A 55 11.77 -26.06 -10.61
C GLU A 55 10.63 -26.93 -10.07
N THR A 56 9.42 -26.83 -10.66
CA THR A 56 8.18 -27.45 -10.11
C THR A 56 7.68 -28.65 -10.88
N GLY A 57 8.44 -29.14 -11.83
CA GLY A 57 8.07 -30.33 -12.61
C GLY A 57 7.97 -30.07 -14.11
N LYS A 58 7.32 -30.97 -14.83
CA LYS A 58 7.21 -30.92 -16.29
C LYS A 58 5.84 -30.37 -16.69
N GLY A 59 5.83 -29.31 -17.50
CA GLY A 59 4.63 -28.75 -18.10
C GLY A 59 4.02 -29.63 -19.18
N GLU A 60 2.93 -29.18 -19.80
CA GLU A 60 2.30 -29.86 -20.92
C GLU A 60 3.22 -29.89 -22.15
N SER A 61 3.13 -30.97 -22.92
CA SER A 61 3.95 -31.15 -24.14
C SER A 61 3.23 -30.55 -25.35
N CYS A 62 3.86 -29.58 -25.99
CA CYS A 62 3.42 -29.05 -27.27
C CYS A 62 4.27 -29.63 -28.45
N GLY A 63 4.45 -30.93 -28.51
CA GLY A 63 5.16 -31.58 -29.62
C GLY A 63 6.67 -31.72 -29.42
N GLY A 64 7.14 -32.05 -28.20
CA GLY A 64 8.55 -32.27 -27.90
C GLY A 64 8.80 -32.67 -26.45
N LYS A 65 10.06 -32.59 -25.99
CA LYS A 65 10.41 -32.82 -24.55
C LYS A 65 9.65 -31.83 -23.67
N ARG A 66 8.89 -32.35 -22.71
CA ARG A 66 8.12 -31.51 -21.74
C ARG A 66 9.02 -30.48 -21.07
N PRO A 67 8.64 -29.19 -21.07
CA PRO A 67 9.42 -28.14 -20.49
C PRO A 67 9.44 -28.26 -18.96
N ILE A 68 10.58 -27.88 -18.33
CA ILE A 68 10.66 -27.71 -16.89
C ILE A 68 10.02 -26.36 -16.53
N MET A 69 9.07 -26.39 -15.60
CA MET A 69 8.38 -25.20 -15.13
C MET A 69 9.15 -24.57 -13.95
N LEU A 70 9.15 -23.26 -13.92
CA LEU A 70 9.82 -22.43 -12.93
C LEU A 70 8.77 -21.66 -12.17
N GLU A 71 8.93 -21.57 -10.85
CA GLU A 71 8.11 -20.71 -10.00
C GLU A 71 8.97 -19.93 -8.99
N LEU A 72 8.42 -18.87 -8.42
CA LEU A 72 9.04 -18.15 -7.33
C LEU A 72 9.04 -19.03 -6.07
N ASN A 73 10.19 -19.16 -5.42
CA ASN A 73 10.32 -19.97 -4.20
C ASN A 73 9.75 -19.21 -2.98
N LYS A 74 8.49 -19.49 -2.64
CA LYS A 74 7.74 -18.80 -1.58
C LYS A 74 8.44 -18.77 -0.24
N LYS A 75 9.14 -19.85 0.13
CA LYS A 75 9.76 -20.07 1.46
C LYS A 75 11.23 -19.69 1.52
N SER A 76 11.77 -19.10 0.48
CA SER A 76 13.19 -18.73 0.48
C SER A 76 13.49 -17.55 1.38
N PHE A 77 12.67 -16.52 1.30
CA PHE A 77 12.83 -15.27 2.04
C PHE A 77 11.51 -14.74 2.58
N TYR A 78 11.64 -13.94 3.62
CA TYR A 78 10.53 -13.28 4.30
C TYR A 78 10.85 -11.80 4.49
N ALA A 79 9.80 -10.99 4.62
CA ALA A 79 9.90 -9.60 5.04
C ALA A 79 8.91 -9.35 6.18
N VAL A 80 9.34 -8.58 7.16
CA VAL A 80 8.44 -8.04 8.18
C VAL A 80 7.87 -6.73 7.66
N GLY A 81 6.58 -6.58 7.74
CA GLY A 81 5.89 -5.32 7.46
C GLY A 81 5.11 -4.86 8.67
N ILE A 82 5.19 -3.58 8.96
CA ILE A 82 4.57 -2.99 10.15
C ILE A 82 3.76 -1.77 9.74
N ASP A 83 2.50 -1.72 10.19
CA ASP A 83 1.69 -0.52 10.24
C ASP A 83 1.79 0.08 11.64
N LEU A 84 2.50 1.21 11.75
CA LEU A 84 2.45 2.02 12.96
C LEU A 84 1.14 2.82 12.90
N GLY A 85 0.06 2.16 13.38
CA GLY A 85 -1.29 2.68 13.34
C GLY A 85 -1.48 3.89 14.25
N ASP A 86 -2.30 4.81 13.80
CA ASP A 86 -2.64 6.02 14.52
C ASP A 86 -3.80 5.83 15.53
N ASP A 87 -4.24 4.60 15.72
CA ASP A 87 -5.27 4.17 16.66
C ASP A 87 -4.69 3.53 17.96
N PHE A 88 -3.43 3.82 18.27
CA PHE A 88 -2.66 3.26 19.39
C PHE A 88 -2.42 1.75 19.29
N GLN A 89 -2.54 1.20 18.08
CA GLN A 89 -2.21 -0.19 17.78
C GLN A 89 -1.17 -0.27 16.68
N ILE A 90 -0.16 -1.11 16.90
CA ILE A 90 0.84 -1.45 15.89
C ILE A 90 0.47 -2.83 15.35
N ARG A 91 0.29 -2.93 14.04
CA ARG A 91 0.00 -4.19 13.35
C ARG A 91 1.21 -4.63 12.57
N GLY A 92 1.62 -5.86 12.77
CA GLY A 92 2.75 -6.43 12.06
C GLY A 92 2.39 -7.72 11.34
N VAL A 93 3.06 -7.95 10.23
CA VAL A 93 2.98 -9.18 9.44
C VAL A 93 4.37 -9.69 9.08
N LEU A 94 4.52 -11.01 8.99
CA LEU A 94 5.62 -11.65 8.30
C LEU A 94 5.10 -12.17 6.97
N CYS A 95 5.63 -11.68 5.86
CA CYS A 95 5.20 -12.05 4.51
C CYS A 95 6.27 -12.90 3.81
N ASP A 96 5.82 -13.88 3.01
CA ASP A 96 6.66 -14.59 2.05
C ASP A 96 6.92 -13.76 0.78
N LEU A 97 7.69 -14.28 -0.19
CA LEU A 97 7.99 -13.58 -1.45
C LEU A 97 6.75 -13.28 -2.33
N HIS A 98 5.62 -13.94 -2.09
CA HIS A 98 4.37 -13.67 -2.79
C HIS A 98 3.48 -12.65 -2.06
N GLY A 99 3.94 -12.14 -0.90
CA GLY A 99 3.15 -11.25 -0.05
C GLY A 99 2.11 -11.97 0.80
N ASN A 100 2.09 -13.31 0.83
CA ASN A 100 1.20 -14.05 1.69
C ASN A 100 1.62 -13.84 3.14
N VAL A 101 0.64 -13.52 3.99
CA VAL A 101 0.85 -13.35 5.43
C VAL A 101 1.05 -14.72 6.08
N VAL A 102 2.28 -14.99 6.53
CA VAL A 102 2.66 -16.23 7.23
C VAL A 102 2.38 -16.11 8.72
N ARG A 103 2.58 -14.92 9.28
CA ARG A 103 2.31 -14.61 10.69
C ARG A 103 1.82 -13.18 10.81
N ARG A 104 0.94 -12.92 11.79
CA ARG A 104 0.45 -11.59 12.14
C ARG A 104 0.44 -11.42 13.64
N GLU A 105 0.72 -10.20 14.08
CA GLU A 105 0.68 -9.78 15.48
C GLU A 105 0.13 -8.36 15.57
N GLU A 106 -0.52 -8.04 16.68
CA GLU A 106 -1.04 -6.71 16.98
C GLU A 106 -0.73 -6.39 18.44
N LEU A 107 -0.16 -5.19 18.69
CA LEU A 107 0.23 -4.74 20.01
C LEU A 107 -0.21 -3.29 20.24
N GLU A 108 -0.63 -2.99 21.46
CA GLU A 108 -0.91 -1.62 21.89
C GLU A 108 0.37 -0.90 22.27
N TYR A 109 0.37 0.43 22.13
CA TYR A 109 1.50 1.29 22.48
C TYR A 109 1.01 2.62 23.05
N GLU A 110 1.89 3.26 23.84
CA GLU A 110 1.75 4.66 24.23
C GLU A 110 2.54 5.55 23.29
N ASN A 111 2.00 6.73 22.96
CA ASN A 111 2.66 7.68 22.04
C ASN A 111 3.85 8.39 22.71
N ARG A 112 4.83 7.60 23.12
CA ARG A 112 6.16 8.00 23.61
C ARG A 112 7.21 7.24 22.82
N PHE A 113 8.24 7.92 22.38
CA PHE A 113 9.25 7.34 21.48
C PHE A 113 9.86 6.03 22.01
N GLU A 114 10.24 5.98 23.28
CA GLU A 114 10.86 4.77 23.85
C GLU A 114 9.85 3.60 23.92
N CYS A 115 8.58 3.89 24.25
CA CYS A 115 7.54 2.86 24.24
C CYS A 115 7.30 2.33 22.81
N ILE A 116 7.21 3.21 21.82
CA ILE A 116 7.08 2.82 20.41
C ILE A 116 8.26 1.92 20.00
N LEU A 117 9.48 2.31 20.36
CA LEU A 117 10.68 1.54 20.01
C LEU A 117 10.72 0.15 20.68
N GLU A 118 10.30 0.06 21.95
CA GLU A 118 10.19 -1.21 22.68
C GLU A 118 9.11 -2.12 22.09
N VAL A 119 7.92 -1.57 21.82
CA VAL A 119 6.81 -2.34 21.25
C VAL A 119 7.13 -2.83 19.84
N LEU A 120 7.78 -2.00 19.00
CA LEU A 120 8.26 -2.41 17.69
C LEU A 120 9.28 -3.55 17.78
N THR A 121 10.24 -3.45 18.71
CA THR A 121 11.23 -4.52 18.93
C THR A 121 10.56 -5.84 19.30
N ARG A 122 9.68 -5.82 20.30
CA ARG A 122 8.92 -6.99 20.74
C ARG A 122 8.03 -7.57 19.63
N LEU A 123 7.42 -6.71 18.80
CA LEU A 123 6.61 -7.14 17.67
C LEU A 123 7.44 -7.91 16.63
N ILE A 124 8.62 -7.38 16.28
CA ILE A 124 9.54 -8.01 15.33
C ILE A 124 10.00 -9.37 15.86
N GLU A 125 10.37 -9.46 17.14
CA GLU A 125 10.77 -10.72 17.78
C GLU A 125 9.67 -11.77 17.68
N LYS A 126 8.42 -11.42 18.00
CA LYS A 126 7.27 -12.33 17.88
C LYS A 126 7.03 -12.77 16.43
N LEU A 127 7.09 -11.84 15.47
CA LEU A 127 6.87 -12.15 14.06
C LEU A 127 7.96 -13.07 13.48
N THR A 128 9.20 -12.92 13.93
CA THR A 128 10.34 -13.68 13.41
C THR A 128 10.66 -14.94 14.22
N ALA A 129 10.00 -15.17 15.36
CA ALA A 129 10.24 -16.32 16.23
C ALA A 129 10.19 -17.65 15.45
N GLY A 130 11.23 -18.49 15.58
CA GLY A 130 11.32 -19.77 14.87
C GLY A 130 11.59 -19.67 13.36
N THR A 131 11.82 -18.47 12.83
CA THR A 131 12.26 -18.27 11.44
C THR A 131 13.78 -18.09 11.41
N ASP A 132 14.46 -18.72 10.46
CA ASP A 132 15.90 -18.49 10.26
C ASP A 132 16.15 -17.00 9.95
N PRO A 133 16.91 -16.26 10.79
CA PRO A 133 17.14 -14.83 10.60
C PRO A 133 17.73 -14.49 9.22
N ARG A 134 18.51 -15.39 8.61
CA ARG A 134 19.10 -15.19 7.28
C ARG A 134 18.06 -15.12 6.17
N LYS A 135 16.89 -15.69 6.40
CA LYS A 135 15.74 -15.64 5.48
C LYS A 135 14.90 -14.37 5.64
N VAL A 136 15.00 -13.66 6.76
CA VAL A 136 14.29 -12.38 6.96
C VAL A 136 15.12 -11.26 6.35
N LYS A 137 14.63 -10.65 5.27
CA LYS A 137 15.40 -9.67 4.48
C LYS A 137 15.33 -8.24 5.00
N GLY A 138 14.45 -7.99 5.95
CA GLY A 138 14.33 -6.70 6.60
C GLY A 138 12.94 -6.43 7.16
N VAL A 139 12.79 -5.23 7.69
CA VAL A 139 11.59 -4.71 8.32
C VAL A 139 11.18 -3.41 7.60
N GLY A 140 9.98 -3.37 7.04
CA GLY A 140 9.41 -2.15 6.47
C GLY A 140 8.34 -1.61 7.41
N ILE A 141 8.45 -0.33 7.78
CA ILE A 141 7.52 0.32 8.71
C ILE A 141 6.79 1.42 7.97
N ALA A 142 5.47 1.31 7.90
CA ALA A 142 4.59 2.32 7.36
C ALA A 142 4.14 3.27 8.47
N ILE A 143 4.36 4.58 8.28
CA ILE A 143 4.17 5.62 9.30
C ILE A 143 3.30 6.74 8.75
N SER A 144 2.44 7.32 9.60
CA SER A 144 1.74 8.58 9.30
C SER A 144 2.68 9.76 9.46
N GLY A 145 2.94 10.48 8.37
CA GLY A 145 3.83 11.64 8.32
C GLY A 145 4.70 11.67 7.07
N ILE A 146 5.53 12.68 6.97
CA ILE A 146 6.47 12.86 5.85
C ILE A 146 7.75 12.07 6.16
N VAL A 147 8.12 11.19 5.23
CA VAL A 147 9.29 10.32 5.34
C VAL A 147 10.30 10.69 4.24
N ASP A 148 11.52 11.01 4.65
CA ASP A 148 12.66 11.02 3.76
C ASP A 148 13.15 9.58 3.56
N THR A 149 12.84 9.00 2.41
CA THR A 149 13.18 7.61 2.11
C THR A 149 14.66 7.43 1.73
N GLU A 150 15.38 8.50 1.37
CA GLU A 150 16.83 8.46 1.12
C GLU A 150 17.60 8.49 2.43
N ALA A 151 17.28 9.43 3.32
CA ALA A 151 17.85 9.48 4.67
C ALA A 151 17.28 8.38 5.59
N ASN A 152 16.14 7.78 5.22
CA ASN A 152 15.40 6.80 6.00
C ASN A 152 15.00 7.34 7.39
N GLU A 153 14.48 8.56 7.40
CA GLU A 153 14.09 9.30 8.61
C GLU A 153 12.68 9.89 8.48
N VAL A 154 12.01 10.07 9.61
CA VAL A 154 10.74 10.80 9.68
C VAL A 154 11.04 12.28 9.82
N ILE A 155 10.65 13.06 8.81
CA ILE A 155 10.84 14.52 8.79
C ILE A 155 9.80 15.20 9.66
N SER A 156 8.54 14.79 9.52
CA SER A 156 7.42 15.38 10.26
C SER A 156 6.32 14.37 10.49
N SER A 157 5.75 14.36 11.69
CA SER A 157 4.59 13.57 12.04
C SER A 157 3.68 14.32 13.00
N LYS A 158 2.48 14.64 12.59
CA LYS A 158 1.45 15.24 13.46
C LYS A 158 0.86 14.24 14.48
N THR A 159 1.17 12.96 14.32
CA THR A 159 0.59 11.88 15.13
C THR A 159 1.55 11.33 16.15
N PHE A 160 2.83 11.22 15.82
CA PHE A 160 3.81 10.50 16.62
C PHE A 160 4.95 11.41 17.08
N ASP A 161 5.41 11.19 18.31
CA ASP A 161 6.61 11.81 18.84
C ASP A 161 7.88 11.06 18.37
N ILE A 162 8.11 11.04 17.04
CA ILE A 162 9.21 10.31 16.39
C ILE A 162 10.06 11.14 15.45
N GLU A 163 9.76 12.44 15.32
CA GLU A 163 10.49 13.34 14.43
C GLU A 163 11.96 13.45 14.84
N ASN A 164 12.87 13.35 13.85
CA ASN A 164 14.32 13.47 14.05
C ASN A 164 14.92 12.53 15.11
N LYS A 165 14.20 11.46 15.52
CA LYS A 165 14.63 10.53 16.55
C LYS A 165 15.40 9.32 16.05
N LYS A 166 15.70 9.28 14.75
CA LYS A 166 16.46 8.20 14.07
C LYS A 166 15.88 6.81 14.34
N LEU A 167 14.53 6.71 14.22
CA LEU A 167 13.77 5.50 14.54
C LEU A 167 14.34 4.26 13.82
N ALA A 168 14.52 4.33 12.48
CA ALA A 168 15.02 3.20 11.70
C ALA A 168 16.38 2.73 12.20
N LYS A 169 17.32 3.65 12.44
CA LYS A 169 18.67 3.34 12.90
C LYS A 169 18.67 2.69 14.29
N LYS A 170 17.92 3.25 15.23
CA LYS A 170 17.83 2.72 16.60
C LYS A 170 17.17 1.33 16.62
N LEU A 171 16.12 1.14 15.83
CA LEU A 171 15.43 -0.15 15.75
C LEU A 171 16.30 -1.21 15.05
N ALA A 172 17.02 -0.86 13.99
CA ALA A 172 17.93 -1.76 13.29
C ALA A 172 19.01 -2.32 14.22
N VAL A 173 19.53 -1.50 15.15
CA VAL A 173 20.48 -1.95 16.17
C VAL A 173 19.85 -2.96 17.14
N ARG A 174 18.58 -2.75 17.52
CA ARG A 174 17.88 -3.63 18.48
C ARG A 174 17.48 -4.98 17.86
N CYS A 175 16.97 -4.97 16.62
CA CYS A 175 16.45 -6.19 15.99
C CYS A 175 17.46 -6.89 15.06
N SER A 176 18.61 -6.28 14.78
CA SER A 176 19.64 -6.80 13.86
C SER A 176 19.14 -7.02 12.41
N PHE A 177 18.08 -6.33 12.01
CA PHE A 177 17.54 -6.31 10.64
C PHE A 177 17.69 -4.94 10.01
N HIS A 178 17.77 -4.90 8.68
CA HIS A 178 17.62 -3.65 7.95
C HIS A 178 16.20 -3.12 8.11
N VAL A 179 16.05 -1.84 8.49
CA VAL A 179 14.75 -1.20 8.72
C VAL A 179 14.56 -0.10 7.69
N ILE A 180 13.39 -0.09 7.04
CA ILE A 180 13.01 0.88 6.02
C ILE A 180 11.71 1.56 6.46
N LEU A 181 11.67 2.88 6.34
CA LEU A 181 10.48 3.69 6.61
C LEU A 181 9.77 4.06 5.32
N GLU A 182 8.45 4.03 5.35
CA GLU A 182 7.61 4.49 4.25
C GLU A 182 6.37 5.22 4.80
N ASN A 183 5.81 6.12 4.02
CA ASN A 183 4.53 6.74 4.33
C ASN A 183 3.38 5.71 4.20
N ARG A 184 2.38 5.74 5.09
CA ARG A 184 1.28 4.74 5.14
C ARG A 184 0.48 4.63 3.84
N PRO A 185 -0.03 5.72 3.23
CA PRO A 185 -0.68 5.66 1.92
C PRO A 185 0.20 5.05 0.83
N ASN A 186 1.48 5.38 0.79
CA ASN A 186 2.43 4.81 -0.19
C ASN A 186 2.62 3.31 0.02
N ALA A 187 2.79 2.87 1.26
CA ALA A 187 2.89 1.45 1.59
C ALA A 187 1.62 0.70 1.15
N ALA A 188 0.43 1.23 1.47
CA ALA A 188 -0.83 0.63 1.03
C ALA A 188 -0.97 0.59 -0.50
N ALA A 189 -0.59 1.67 -1.20
CA ALA A 189 -0.58 1.70 -2.67
C ALA A 189 0.33 0.62 -3.25
N LEU A 190 1.50 0.39 -2.64
CA LEU A 190 2.42 -0.67 -3.07
C LEU A 190 1.83 -2.06 -2.81
N ALA A 191 1.16 -2.28 -1.66
CA ALA A 191 0.47 -3.54 -1.39
C ALA A 191 -0.60 -3.84 -2.44
N GLU A 192 -1.41 -2.85 -2.79
CA GLU A 192 -2.44 -3.01 -3.82
C GLU A 192 -1.86 -3.26 -5.20
N THR A 193 -0.75 -2.59 -5.55
CA THR A 193 -0.05 -2.79 -6.82
C THR A 193 0.53 -4.20 -6.95
N GLU A 194 1.12 -4.70 -5.87
CA GLU A 194 1.85 -5.98 -5.90
C GLU A 194 0.96 -7.19 -5.62
N PHE A 195 -0.07 -7.04 -4.76
CA PHE A 195 -0.82 -8.17 -4.22
C PHE A 195 -2.34 -7.99 -4.24
N GLY A 196 -2.84 -6.78 -4.47
CA GLY A 196 -4.24 -6.43 -4.31
C GLY A 196 -4.98 -6.05 -5.60
N ALA A 197 -5.92 -5.12 -5.47
CA ALA A 197 -6.82 -4.65 -6.52
C ALA A 197 -6.09 -3.92 -7.66
N GLY A 198 -4.87 -3.46 -7.42
CA GLY A 198 -4.01 -2.75 -8.38
C GLY A 198 -3.08 -3.62 -9.21
N LYS A 199 -3.07 -4.93 -9.01
CA LYS A 199 -2.06 -5.86 -9.57
C LYS A 199 -1.84 -5.77 -11.09
N ASN A 200 -2.82 -5.38 -11.85
CA ASN A 200 -2.73 -5.32 -13.32
C ASN A 200 -2.55 -3.88 -13.85
N PHE A 201 -2.43 -2.89 -12.97
CA PHE A 201 -2.27 -1.49 -13.35
C PHE A 201 -0.84 -1.01 -13.11
N ARG A 202 -0.36 -0.15 -14.00
CA ARG A 202 0.94 0.50 -13.89
C ARG A 202 0.84 1.88 -13.26
N ASN A 203 -0.33 2.53 -13.43
CA ASN A 203 -0.60 3.87 -12.94
C ASN A 203 -1.87 3.82 -12.11
N LEU A 204 -1.76 3.97 -10.80
CA LEU A 204 -2.89 3.95 -9.90
C LEU A 204 -2.71 4.95 -8.75
N VAL A 205 -3.81 5.31 -8.13
CA VAL A 205 -3.81 6.10 -6.90
C VAL A 205 -4.62 5.37 -5.83
N TYR A 206 -3.98 5.10 -4.70
CA TYR A 206 -4.64 4.61 -3.51
C TYR A 206 -5.06 5.79 -2.66
N ILE A 207 -6.34 5.90 -2.34
CA ILE A 207 -6.89 6.96 -1.49
C ILE A 207 -7.35 6.33 -0.18
N THR A 208 -6.91 6.89 0.93
CA THR A 208 -7.28 6.43 2.27
C THR A 208 -7.91 7.53 3.08
N SER A 209 -8.95 7.18 3.85
CA SER A 209 -9.49 8.01 4.91
C SER A 209 -9.45 7.27 6.24
N GLY A 210 -9.27 8.04 7.32
CA GLY A 210 -9.18 7.54 8.68
C GLY A 210 -9.04 8.70 9.65
N ARG A 211 -8.03 8.69 10.52
CA ARG A 211 -7.68 9.90 11.33
C ARG A 211 -7.16 11.05 10.47
N GLY A 212 -6.51 10.72 9.36
CA GLY A 212 -6.13 11.64 8.28
C GLY A 212 -6.68 11.17 6.95
N VAL A 213 -6.43 11.96 5.93
CA VAL A 213 -6.76 11.66 4.52
C VAL A 213 -5.50 11.83 3.70
N GLY A 214 -5.18 10.85 2.88
CA GLY A 214 -3.98 10.86 2.06
C GLY A 214 -4.11 9.98 0.84
N ALA A 215 -3.15 10.07 -0.07
CA ALA A 215 -3.06 9.20 -1.22
C ALA A 215 -1.65 8.64 -1.41
N GLY A 216 -1.56 7.41 -1.88
CA GLY A 216 -0.34 6.82 -2.42
C GLY A 216 -0.44 6.80 -3.93
N ILE A 217 0.55 7.38 -4.61
CA ILE A 217 0.54 7.52 -6.06
C ILE A 217 1.55 6.54 -6.65
N VAL A 218 1.12 5.75 -7.62
CA VAL A 218 1.97 4.82 -8.37
C VAL A 218 1.97 5.23 -9.83
N ILE A 219 3.16 5.44 -10.38
CA ILE A 219 3.39 5.77 -11.80
C ILE A 219 4.40 4.77 -12.34
N ASP A 220 4.09 4.15 -13.46
CA ASP A 220 4.92 3.09 -14.07
C ASP A 220 5.28 1.94 -13.10
N GLY A 221 4.35 1.59 -12.20
CA GLY A 221 4.54 0.54 -11.19
C GLY A 221 5.49 0.93 -10.05
N LYS A 222 5.74 2.23 -9.83
CA LYS A 222 6.62 2.74 -8.77
C LYS A 222 5.91 3.83 -7.98
N ILE A 223 6.17 3.87 -6.69
CA ILE A 223 5.68 4.96 -5.82
C ILE A 223 6.26 6.29 -6.30
N PHE A 224 5.38 7.24 -6.56
CA PHE A 224 5.70 8.63 -6.86
C PHE A 224 5.62 9.46 -5.59
N ARG A 225 6.75 9.93 -5.09
CA ARG A 225 6.86 10.70 -3.84
C ARG A 225 6.93 12.22 -4.06
N GLY A 226 7.08 12.65 -5.31
CA GLY A 226 7.39 14.05 -5.63
C GLY A 226 8.82 14.41 -5.20
N SER A 227 9.19 15.67 -5.40
CA SER A 227 10.54 16.17 -5.13
C SER A 227 10.86 16.25 -3.62
N PHE A 228 9.85 16.37 -2.77
CA PHE A 228 10.01 16.62 -1.32
C PHE A 228 9.32 15.56 -0.46
N GLY A 229 8.91 14.43 -1.04
CA GLY A 229 8.26 13.34 -0.30
C GLY A 229 6.80 13.61 0.12
N THR A 230 6.17 14.69 -0.37
CA THR A 230 4.82 15.13 0.03
C THR A 230 3.74 14.88 -1.04
N ALA A 231 4.08 14.16 -2.12
CA ALA A 231 3.07 13.78 -3.09
C ALA A 231 1.99 12.90 -2.44
N GLY A 232 0.73 13.23 -2.70
CA GLY A 232 -0.40 12.50 -2.12
C GLY A 232 -1.00 13.08 -0.84
N GLU A 233 -0.51 14.21 -0.33
CA GLU A 233 -1.10 14.94 0.79
C GLU A 233 -2.44 15.61 0.42
N ILE A 234 -3.37 14.83 -0.17
CA ILE A 234 -4.67 15.31 -0.65
C ILE A 234 -5.58 15.80 0.47
N GLY A 235 -5.37 15.37 1.70
CA GLY A 235 -6.09 15.85 2.87
C GLY A 235 -5.93 17.36 3.12
N GLU A 236 -4.85 17.96 2.58
CA GLU A 236 -4.57 19.41 2.64
C GLU A 236 -5.10 20.19 1.43
N MET A 237 -5.83 19.52 0.51
CA MET A 237 -6.52 20.21 -0.57
C MET A 237 -7.65 21.07 -0.03
N LEU A 238 -7.76 22.30 -0.54
CA LEU A 238 -8.86 23.18 -0.22
C LEU A 238 -10.10 22.78 -1.01
N VAL A 239 -11.20 22.54 -0.30
CA VAL A 239 -12.52 22.21 -0.84
C VAL A 239 -13.54 23.27 -0.44
N PRO A 240 -14.65 23.42 -1.22
CA PRO A 240 -15.72 24.34 -0.84
C PRO A 240 -16.35 23.94 0.50
N GLU A 241 -16.61 24.92 1.37
CA GLU A 241 -17.33 24.68 2.62
C GLU A 241 -18.85 24.51 2.37
N PRO A 242 -19.55 23.62 3.14
CA PRO A 242 -20.96 23.31 2.89
C PRO A 242 -21.93 24.47 3.10
N SER A 243 -21.52 25.56 3.72
CA SER A 243 -22.37 26.68 4.13
C SER A 243 -23.01 27.50 2.99
N GLY A 244 -22.78 27.12 1.73
CA GLY A 244 -23.52 27.68 0.56
C GLY A 244 -23.22 29.12 0.20
N ASN A 245 -22.41 29.84 0.96
CA ASN A 245 -21.98 31.19 0.56
C ASN A 245 -20.74 31.07 -0.34
N ALA A 246 -20.93 31.23 -1.62
CA ALA A 246 -19.91 31.10 -2.67
C ALA A 246 -18.67 32.00 -2.51
N VAL A 247 -18.61 32.86 -1.49
CA VAL A 247 -17.57 33.87 -1.30
C VAL A 247 -16.73 33.63 -0.05
N ALA A 248 -17.13 32.79 0.92
CA ALA A 248 -16.57 32.87 2.27
C ALA A 248 -15.84 31.62 2.77
N GLY A 249 -16.10 30.40 2.30
CA GLY A 249 -15.56 29.26 3.04
C GLY A 249 -14.79 28.28 2.18
N LYS A 250 -13.48 28.14 2.43
CA LYS A 250 -12.69 26.99 2.01
C LYS A 250 -12.17 26.29 3.27
N CYS A 251 -12.27 24.99 3.30
CA CYS A 251 -11.69 24.17 4.37
C CYS A 251 -10.79 23.09 3.77
N PHE A 252 -9.93 22.50 4.57
CA PHE A 252 -9.16 21.36 4.11
C PHE A 252 -10.05 20.12 3.96
N LEU A 253 -9.80 19.32 2.92
CA LEU A 253 -10.54 18.08 2.66
C LEU A 253 -10.63 17.19 3.92
N GLN A 254 -9.53 17.03 4.65
CA GLN A 254 -9.50 16.19 5.86
C GLN A 254 -10.42 16.71 6.99
N GLU A 255 -10.74 18.01 7.02
CA GLU A 255 -11.66 18.58 7.99
C GLU A 255 -13.12 18.19 7.72
N MET A 256 -13.40 17.77 6.49
CA MET A 256 -14.71 17.28 6.07
C MET A 256 -14.81 15.76 6.07
N THR A 257 -13.68 15.05 5.96
CA THR A 257 -13.70 13.63 5.58
C THR A 257 -13.01 12.69 6.55
N ARG A 258 -12.18 13.18 7.47
CA ARG A 258 -11.56 12.34 8.51
C ARG A 258 -12.59 11.81 9.51
N THR A 259 -12.30 10.69 10.16
CA THR A 259 -13.18 10.05 11.16
C THR A 259 -13.67 11.04 12.23
N LYS A 260 -12.79 11.92 12.72
CA LYS A 260 -13.15 12.94 13.72
C LYS A 260 -14.23 13.89 13.19
N ALA A 261 -14.15 14.32 11.92
CA ALA A 261 -15.15 15.18 11.32
C ALA A 261 -16.52 14.49 11.22
N ILE A 262 -16.53 13.21 10.85
CA ILE A 262 -17.77 12.39 10.82
C ILE A 262 -18.38 12.31 12.24
N CYS A 263 -17.56 12.05 13.26
CA CYS A 263 -18.03 11.98 14.65
C CYS A 263 -18.59 13.34 15.12
N GLU A 264 -17.88 14.44 14.86
CA GLU A 264 -18.34 15.79 15.24
C GLU A 264 -19.65 16.17 14.55
N ALA A 265 -19.84 15.80 13.28
CA ALA A 265 -21.10 16.02 12.57
C ALA A 265 -22.23 15.17 13.16
N ALA A 266 -21.96 13.90 13.47
CA ALA A 266 -22.93 13.00 14.09
C ALA A 266 -23.33 13.44 15.52
N GLU A 267 -22.37 13.92 16.33
CA GLU A 267 -22.63 14.46 17.67
C GLU A 267 -23.57 15.68 17.63
N LYS A 268 -23.37 16.58 16.67
CA LYS A 268 -24.23 17.76 16.49
C LYS A 268 -25.69 17.37 16.21
N VAL A 269 -25.88 16.41 15.30
CA VAL A 269 -27.21 15.95 14.89
C VAL A 269 -27.87 15.13 16.01
N LYS A 270 -27.14 14.19 16.61
CA LYS A 270 -27.66 13.32 17.68
C LYS A 270 -27.73 14.01 19.05
N ARG A 271 -27.14 15.20 19.19
CA ARG A 271 -27.08 15.99 20.45
C ARG A 271 -26.51 15.19 21.63
N ARG A 272 -25.60 14.25 21.34
CA ARG A 272 -24.88 13.45 22.33
C ARG A 272 -23.52 13.02 21.81
N LYS A 273 -22.64 12.62 22.70
CA LYS A 273 -21.40 11.95 22.32
C LYS A 273 -21.71 10.65 21.60
N ILE A 274 -21.02 10.38 20.52
CA ILE A 274 -21.22 9.18 19.70
C ILE A 274 -19.87 8.68 19.21
N THR A 275 -19.61 7.41 19.38
CA THR A 275 -18.40 6.75 18.91
C THR A 275 -18.49 6.43 17.42
N TYR A 276 -17.35 6.27 16.77
CA TYR A 276 -17.34 5.85 15.36
C TYR A 276 -17.98 4.48 15.15
N GLN A 277 -17.87 3.57 16.10
CA GLN A 277 -18.54 2.25 16.05
C GLN A 277 -20.07 2.38 16.09
N GLU A 278 -20.60 3.26 16.94
CA GLU A 278 -22.05 3.55 16.96
C GLU A 278 -22.52 4.17 15.65
N ILE A 279 -21.69 5.02 15.03
CA ILE A 279 -21.97 5.60 13.71
C ILE A 279 -22.04 4.52 12.64
N LEU A 280 -21.07 3.59 12.61
CA LEU A 280 -21.08 2.47 11.67
C LEU A 280 -22.34 1.62 11.83
N GLN A 281 -22.72 1.30 13.07
CA GLN A 281 -23.94 0.54 13.34
C GLN A 281 -25.19 1.29 12.90
N ALA A 282 -25.32 2.58 13.26
CA ALA A 282 -26.46 3.40 12.85
C ALA A 282 -26.56 3.54 11.32
N TYR A 283 -25.41 3.63 10.62
CA TYR A 283 -25.38 3.64 9.16
C TYR A 283 -25.88 2.33 8.55
N GLN A 284 -25.50 1.19 9.12
CA GLN A 284 -25.98 -0.14 8.71
C GLN A 284 -27.47 -0.33 8.99
N ASP A 285 -27.94 0.16 10.14
CA ASP A 285 -29.35 0.11 10.54
C ASP A 285 -30.25 1.07 9.75
N GLY A 286 -29.67 1.93 8.90
CA GLY A 286 -30.44 2.81 8.03
C GLY A 286 -30.83 4.14 8.65
N ASP A 287 -30.17 4.62 9.69
CA ASP A 287 -30.39 5.92 10.31
C ASP A 287 -30.17 7.04 9.29
N GLN A 288 -31.26 7.75 8.96
CA GLN A 288 -31.26 8.73 7.86
C GLN A 288 -30.34 9.92 8.11
N GLU A 289 -30.19 10.38 9.35
CA GLU A 289 -29.32 11.51 9.69
C GLU A 289 -27.84 11.11 9.51
N ILE A 290 -27.49 9.89 9.93
CA ILE A 290 -26.14 9.35 9.74
C ILE A 290 -25.87 9.07 8.26
N ILE A 291 -26.86 8.58 7.51
CA ILE A 291 -26.69 8.36 6.06
C ILE A 291 -26.35 9.67 5.35
N VAL A 292 -27.01 10.79 5.68
CA VAL A 292 -26.72 12.10 5.09
C VAL A 292 -25.28 12.54 5.37
N ILE A 293 -24.78 12.33 6.59
CA ILE A 293 -23.41 12.68 6.97
C ILE A 293 -22.40 11.83 6.17
N ILE A 294 -22.63 10.53 6.09
CA ILE A 294 -21.74 9.59 5.39
C ILE A 294 -21.79 9.82 3.87
N ASP A 295 -22.98 10.12 3.31
CA ASP A 295 -23.12 10.45 1.89
C ASP A 295 -22.39 11.74 1.51
N LYS A 296 -22.44 12.76 2.39
CA LYS A 296 -21.67 14.00 2.21
C LYS A 296 -20.17 13.76 2.29
N ASN A 297 -19.71 12.86 3.17
CA ASN A 297 -18.32 12.42 3.20
C ASN A 297 -17.91 11.77 1.86
N ALA A 298 -18.76 10.88 1.31
CA ALA A 298 -18.52 10.23 0.02
C ALA A 298 -18.41 11.24 -1.12
N GLU A 299 -19.26 12.31 -1.12
CA GLU A 299 -19.22 13.39 -2.09
C GLU A 299 -17.87 14.13 -2.08
N TYR A 300 -17.38 14.52 -0.89
CA TYR A 300 -16.08 15.20 -0.77
C TYR A 300 -14.90 14.32 -1.18
N MET A 301 -14.93 13.05 -0.78
CA MET A 301 -13.89 12.09 -1.16
C MET A 301 -13.90 11.86 -2.68
N ALA A 302 -15.08 11.78 -3.29
CA ALA A 302 -15.23 11.65 -4.74
C ALA A 302 -14.73 12.89 -5.48
N TYR A 303 -15.01 14.09 -4.95
CA TYR A 303 -14.52 15.35 -5.51
C TYR A 303 -12.96 15.37 -5.54
N ALA A 304 -12.31 15.01 -4.45
CA ALA A 304 -10.86 14.91 -4.42
C ALA A 304 -10.34 13.86 -5.41
N ALA A 305 -10.99 12.70 -5.49
CA ALA A 305 -10.64 11.65 -6.44
C ALA A 305 -10.78 12.11 -7.90
N GLN A 306 -11.79 12.91 -8.22
CA GLN A 306 -11.96 13.52 -9.55
C GLN A 306 -10.80 14.45 -9.91
N LEU A 307 -10.36 15.31 -8.97
CA LEU A 307 -9.22 16.19 -9.19
C LEU A 307 -7.95 15.40 -9.47
N VAL A 308 -7.70 14.35 -8.67
CA VAL A 308 -6.58 13.43 -8.85
C VAL A 308 -6.67 12.72 -10.20
N ALA A 309 -7.85 12.24 -10.59
CA ALA A 309 -8.08 11.59 -11.88
C ALA A 309 -7.80 12.52 -13.06
N LYS A 310 -8.22 13.78 -12.97
CA LYS A 310 -7.99 14.79 -14.02
C LYS A 310 -6.52 15.21 -14.12
N LEU A 311 -5.77 15.21 -13.03
CA LEU A 311 -4.37 15.61 -13.00
C LEU A 311 -3.42 14.48 -13.43
N LEU A 312 -3.68 13.26 -12.97
CA LEU A 312 -2.75 12.13 -13.14
C LEU A 312 -3.22 11.12 -14.18
N ASN A 313 -4.52 11.13 -14.54
CA ASN A 313 -5.14 10.19 -15.46
C ASN A 313 -4.74 8.72 -15.18
N PRO A 314 -4.92 8.23 -13.95
CA PRO A 314 -4.52 6.88 -13.57
C PRO A 314 -5.45 5.83 -14.20
N GLU A 315 -4.95 4.61 -14.35
CA GLU A 315 -5.77 3.46 -14.78
C GLU A 315 -6.80 3.08 -13.71
N ALA A 316 -6.43 3.24 -12.41
CA ALA A 316 -7.32 2.94 -11.30
C ALA A 316 -7.16 3.91 -10.13
N ILE A 317 -8.29 4.13 -9.42
CA ILE A 317 -8.31 4.69 -8.07
C ILE A 317 -8.79 3.59 -7.12
N ILE A 318 -8.00 3.33 -6.08
CA ILE A 318 -8.31 2.31 -5.07
C ILE A 318 -8.66 3.00 -3.77
N LEU A 319 -9.89 2.78 -3.30
CA LEU A 319 -10.38 3.36 -2.06
C LEU A 319 -10.10 2.40 -0.89
N GLY A 320 -9.46 2.89 0.16
CA GLY A 320 -9.09 2.10 1.31
C GLY A 320 -9.24 2.82 2.65
N GLY A 321 -8.54 2.33 3.67
CA GLY A 321 -8.66 2.83 5.02
C GLY A 321 -10.02 2.55 5.65
N ARG A 322 -10.53 3.47 6.47
CA ARG A 322 -11.83 3.29 7.14
C ARG A 322 -13.05 3.37 6.21
N ALA A 323 -12.88 3.82 4.97
CA ALA A 323 -13.92 3.73 3.96
C ALA A 323 -14.40 2.28 3.75
N LEU A 324 -13.53 1.29 3.94
CA LEU A 324 -13.89 -0.13 3.86
C LEU A 324 -14.91 -0.56 4.93
N GLU A 325 -14.88 0.06 6.10
CA GLU A 325 -15.79 -0.25 7.21
C GLU A 325 -17.23 0.22 6.91
N LEU A 326 -17.40 1.19 6.01
CA LEU A 326 -18.70 1.71 5.58
C LEU A 326 -19.38 0.83 4.50
N GLY A 327 -18.65 -0.10 3.88
CA GLY A 327 -19.19 -1.13 2.99
C GLY A 327 -19.68 -0.63 1.62
N GLU A 328 -20.37 -1.50 0.90
CA GLU A 328 -20.77 -1.32 -0.48
C GLU A 328 -21.70 -0.10 -0.71
N LYS A 329 -22.55 0.24 0.25
CA LYS A 329 -23.44 1.40 0.15
C LYS A 329 -22.66 2.71 0.03
N TYR A 330 -21.59 2.84 0.83
CA TYR A 330 -20.68 3.99 0.75
C TYR A 330 -19.93 4.02 -0.60
N PHE A 331 -19.46 2.87 -1.05
CA PHE A 331 -18.75 2.77 -2.33
C PHE A 331 -19.65 3.16 -3.51
N ALA A 332 -20.91 2.73 -3.49
CA ALA A 332 -21.87 3.10 -4.52
C ALA A 332 -22.12 4.61 -4.56
N SER A 333 -22.26 5.26 -3.39
CA SER A 333 -22.36 6.73 -3.29
C SER A 333 -21.09 7.41 -3.79
N PHE A 334 -19.93 6.98 -3.34
CA PHE A 334 -18.65 7.51 -3.81
C PHE A 334 -18.52 7.40 -5.32
N LYS A 335 -18.79 6.21 -5.89
CA LYS A 335 -18.72 5.96 -7.33
C LYS A 335 -19.69 6.83 -8.11
N LYS A 336 -20.93 6.97 -7.64
CA LYS A 336 -21.93 7.84 -8.26
C LYS A 336 -21.44 9.29 -8.35
N TYR A 337 -20.91 9.83 -7.23
CA TYR A 337 -20.35 11.19 -7.24
C TYR A 337 -19.09 11.30 -8.10
N PHE A 338 -18.23 10.31 -8.06
CA PHE A 338 -17.03 10.27 -8.90
C PHE A 338 -17.40 10.32 -10.38
N ASP A 339 -18.30 9.47 -10.83
CA ASP A 339 -18.75 9.40 -12.24
C ASP A 339 -19.42 10.70 -12.69
N SER A 340 -20.17 11.38 -11.82
CA SER A 340 -20.86 12.65 -12.14
C SER A 340 -19.92 13.81 -12.49
N GLY A 341 -18.67 13.77 -12.07
CA GLY A 341 -17.67 14.80 -12.35
C GLY A 341 -17.04 14.74 -13.74
N PHE A 342 -17.44 13.76 -14.57
CA PHE A 342 -16.90 13.55 -15.92
C PHE A 342 -17.95 13.76 -17.01
N ALA A 343 -18.80 14.76 -16.88
CA ALA A 343 -20.05 14.98 -17.56
C ALA A 343 -20.02 15.25 -19.08
N CYS A 344 -18.94 15.09 -19.83
CA CYS A 344 -18.97 15.52 -21.25
C CYS A 344 -18.28 14.65 -22.31
N SER A 345 -17.61 13.58 -22.01
CA SER A 345 -17.18 12.64 -23.05
C SER A 345 -16.87 11.28 -22.50
N ASP A 346 -17.60 10.27 -22.90
CA ASP A 346 -17.36 8.85 -22.59
C ASP A 346 -15.95 8.35 -22.95
N ALA A 347 -15.20 9.13 -23.73
CA ALA A 347 -13.86 8.81 -24.17
C ALA A 347 -12.76 9.24 -23.17
N SER A 348 -13.05 10.15 -22.22
CA SER A 348 -12.01 10.82 -21.43
C SER A 348 -11.79 10.22 -20.04
N ASN A 349 -12.74 9.47 -19.46
CA ASN A 349 -12.55 8.82 -18.18
C ASN A 349 -12.65 7.30 -18.28
N LYS A 350 -11.49 6.63 -18.35
CA LYS A 350 -11.36 5.18 -18.25
C LYS A 350 -10.81 4.73 -16.90
N THR A 351 -10.70 5.67 -15.95
CA THR A 351 -10.20 5.35 -14.61
C THR A 351 -11.17 4.44 -13.88
N GLU A 352 -10.73 3.25 -13.54
CA GLU A 352 -11.51 2.33 -12.75
C GLU A 352 -11.48 2.73 -11.26
N VAL A 353 -12.63 2.64 -10.59
CA VAL A 353 -12.71 2.80 -9.14
C VAL A 353 -12.90 1.43 -8.50
N ARG A 354 -12.05 1.09 -7.56
CA ARG A 354 -12.04 -0.20 -6.86
C ARG A 354 -11.92 -0.03 -5.35
N TYR A 355 -12.40 -1.02 -4.60
CA TYR A 355 -12.04 -1.17 -3.21
C TYR A 355 -10.68 -1.84 -3.05
N SER A 356 -9.98 -1.51 -1.96
CA SER A 356 -8.77 -2.17 -1.51
C SER A 356 -9.04 -3.67 -1.27
N ALA A 357 -8.23 -4.53 -1.89
CA ALA A 357 -8.30 -5.97 -1.69
C ALA A 357 -7.41 -6.45 -0.54
N CYS A 358 -6.38 -5.68 -0.16
CA CYS A 358 -5.48 -6.01 0.95
C CYS A 358 -6.12 -5.74 2.33
N GLY A 359 -7.25 -5.04 2.39
CA GLY A 359 -8.05 -4.83 3.59
C GLY A 359 -7.29 -4.18 4.75
N ARG A 360 -7.66 -4.55 5.99
CA ARG A 360 -7.10 -3.97 7.23
C ARG A 360 -5.58 -4.15 7.38
N LEU A 361 -5.01 -5.20 6.83
CA LEU A 361 -3.58 -5.47 6.88
C LEU A 361 -2.79 -4.85 5.71
N GLY A 362 -3.48 -4.20 4.77
CA GLY A 362 -2.87 -3.67 3.55
C GLY A 362 -1.68 -2.76 3.78
N VAL A 363 -1.74 -1.90 4.81
CA VAL A 363 -0.62 -1.01 5.18
C VAL A 363 0.59 -1.82 5.68
N ALA A 364 0.38 -2.81 6.55
CA ALA A 364 1.47 -3.67 7.05
C ALA A 364 2.05 -4.55 5.92
N VAL A 365 1.19 -5.14 5.08
CA VAL A 365 1.63 -5.87 3.88
C VAL A 365 2.44 -4.96 2.95
N GLY A 366 2.06 -3.69 2.83
CA GLY A 366 2.79 -2.67 2.09
C GLY A 366 4.17 -2.38 2.68
N GLY A 367 4.30 -2.33 4.00
CA GLY A 367 5.60 -2.28 4.67
C GLY A 367 6.49 -3.46 4.25
N ALA A 368 5.96 -4.69 4.27
CA ALA A 368 6.69 -5.85 3.78
C ALA A 368 7.02 -5.74 2.27
N ALA A 369 6.08 -5.23 1.46
CA ALA A 369 6.28 -5.05 0.01
C ALA A 369 7.46 -4.14 -0.31
N VAL A 370 7.71 -3.08 0.48
CA VAL A 370 8.89 -2.21 0.32
C VAL A 370 10.18 -3.01 0.43
N VAL A 371 10.28 -3.92 1.40
CA VAL A 371 11.44 -4.80 1.59
C VAL A 371 11.54 -5.83 0.47
N LEU A 372 10.41 -6.45 0.10
CA LEU A 372 10.36 -7.44 -0.98
C LEU A 372 10.74 -6.83 -2.34
N ASP A 373 10.34 -5.59 -2.62
CA ASP A 373 10.77 -4.88 -3.84
C ASP A 373 12.29 -4.71 -3.88
N MET A 374 12.95 -4.47 -2.73
CA MET A 374 14.42 -4.43 -2.69
C MET A 374 15.04 -5.79 -3.03
N VAL A 375 14.49 -6.89 -2.52
CA VAL A 375 14.93 -8.26 -2.84
C VAL A 375 14.76 -8.53 -4.33
N MET A 376 13.58 -8.23 -4.89
CA MET A 376 13.26 -8.42 -6.31
C MET A 376 14.13 -7.55 -7.23
N ASN A 377 14.63 -6.44 -6.72
CA ASN A 377 15.50 -5.52 -7.44
C ASN A 377 17.00 -5.74 -7.15
N PHE A 378 17.37 -6.79 -6.41
CA PHE A 378 18.77 -7.11 -6.03
C PHE A 378 19.47 -5.95 -5.33
N LYS A 379 18.77 -5.31 -4.40
CA LYS A 379 19.28 -4.18 -3.60
C LYS A 379 19.62 -4.59 -2.16
N VAL A 380 19.38 -5.85 -1.79
CA VAL A 380 19.63 -6.43 -0.46
C VAL A 380 20.55 -7.64 -0.59
#